data_dd5b4af4d8264b314351fe3d82c3bbdb
#
_entry.id   dd5b4af4d8264b314351fe3d82c3bbdb
#
_cell.length_a   1.000
_cell.length_b   1.000
_cell.length_c   1.000
_cell.angle_alpha   90.00
_cell.angle_beta   90.00
_cell.angle_gamma   90.00
#
_symmetry.space_group_name_H-M   'P 1'
#
loop_
_entity.id
_entity.type
_entity.pdbx_description
1 polymer ?
#
loop_
_entity_poly.entity_id
_entity_poly.type
_entity_poly.pdbx_seq_one_letter_code
_entity_poly.pdbx_strand_id
1 'polypeptide(L)'
;MSQIKITCQNCNEEIMSNKLLVDVCPSCMKPWRQDLLKTTPEENISKFVLEAFQRAKKDALWKNSGTRLKTYHVSDFVSPCLRKSHYSKIPELKKDMDAEMVSILYQGIIVHDNSQLSAINELTMCYDIVNRISVDIQDVKNMDEKQKENILTGTLDDLLRVGRDFVICDKKTYNSRGYAKKEASPEHMKQVNIYKVMLEAAYGIDAEFGCNLYLDKGNGYKELPIVYRTAPIEETQEFLESTLKKFKAGLPDPTITFLCNMKNRDKKCYCNYIDQCTKDGRDNFV
;
A
#
# COMPACT_ATOMS: atom_id res chain seq x y z
N MET A 1 22.48 -7.91 -0.90
CA MET A 1 21.35 -7.88 -1.86
C MET A 1 20.83 -9.29 -1.99
N SER A 2 19.58 -9.53 -1.62
CA SER A 2 18.94 -10.84 -1.75
C SER A 2 18.63 -11.11 -3.23
N GLN A 3 19.02 -12.28 -3.71
CA GLN A 3 18.69 -12.73 -5.06
C GLN A 3 17.20 -13.05 -5.14
N ILE A 4 16.54 -12.62 -6.21
CA ILE A 4 15.14 -12.89 -6.48
C ILE A 4 15.06 -14.07 -7.45
N LYS A 5 14.24 -15.06 -7.09
CA LYS A 5 13.97 -16.23 -7.93
C LYS A 5 12.77 -15.92 -8.83
N ILE A 6 12.96 -16.02 -10.13
CA ILE A 6 11.91 -15.79 -11.14
C ILE A 6 11.80 -17.04 -12.01
N THR A 7 10.58 -17.53 -12.22
CA THR A 7 10.32 -18.68 -13.09
C THR A 7 9.80 -18.22 -14.46
N CYS A 8 10.47 -18.61 -15.54
CA CYS A 8 10.03 -18.30 -16.90
C CYS A 8 8.79 -19.11 -17.29
N GLN A 9 7.73 -18.42 -17.69
CA GLN A 9 6.48 -19.08 -18.13
C GLN A 9 6.57 -19.74 -19.50
N ASN A 10 7.65 -19.46 -20.27
CA ASN A 10 7.83 -20.07 -21.59
C ASN A 10 8.65 -21.36 -21.57
N CYS A 11 9.60 -21.49 -20.64
CA CYS A 11 10.49 -22.65 -20.57
C CYS A 11 10.58 -23.27 -19.16
N ASN A 12 9.83 -22.77 -18.18
CA ASN A 12 9.82 -23.18 -16.77
C ASN A 12 11.19 -23.12 -16.06
N GLU A 13 12.16 -22.42 -16.65
CA GLU A 13 13.47 -22.29 -16.03
C GLU A 13 13.45 -21.26 -14.90
N GLU A 14 14.11 -21.60 -13.82
CA GLU A 14 14.26 -20.73 -12.65
C GLU A 14 15.52 -19.89 -12.77
N ILE A 15 15.36 -18.58 -12.68
CA ILE A 15 16.43 -17.62 -12.83
C ILE A 15 16.59 -16.88 -11.52
N MET A 16 17.82 -16.88 -11.00
CA MET A 16 18.21 -16.05 -9.86
C MET A 16 18.75 -14.73 -10.37
N SER A 17 18.10 -13.62 -10.05
CA SER A 17 18.54 -12.31 -10.52
C SER A 17 18.71 -11.33 -9.36
N ASN A 18 19.85 -10.62 -9.39
CA ASN A 18 20.07 -9.44 -8.55
C ASN A 18 19.49 -8.15 -9.18
N LYS A 19 18.98 -8.27 -10.42
CA LYS A 19 18.42 -7.16 -11.18
C LYS A 19 17.01 -7.52 -11.63
N LEU A 20 16.03 -6.75 -11.22
CA LEU A 20 14.63 -6.83 -11.67
C LEU A 20 14.44 -6.50 -13.17
N LEU A 21 15.49 -6.18 -13.90
CA LEU A 21 15.49 -5.57 -15.24
C LEU A 21 15.81 -6.56 -16.38
N VAL A 22 15.30 -7.79 -16.34
CA VAL A 22 15.47 -8.69 -17.49
C VAL A 22 14.16 -8.72 -18.28
N ASP A 23 14.14 -8.07 -19.47
CA ASP A 23 12.96 -7.99 -20.34
C ASP A 23 12.60 -9.30 -21.03
N VAL A 24 13.57 -10.20 -21.17
CA VAL A 24 13.43 -11.48 -21.80
C VAL A 24 14.06 -12.56 -20.93
N CYS A 25 13.54 -13.77 -21.01
CA CYS A 25 14.17 -14.92 -20.37
C CYS A 25 15.55 -15.16 -20.99
N PRO A 26 16.66 -15.19 -20.21
CA PRO A 26 18.01 -15.42 -20.75
C PRO A 26 18.15 -16.79 -21.41
N SER A 27 17.36 -17.77 -20.98
CA SER A 27 17.47 -19.16 -21.49
C SER A 27 16.72 -19.38 -22.79
N CYS A 28 15.51 -18.84 -22.93
CA CYS A 28 14.76 -19.03 -24.18
C CYS A 28 14.67 -17.78 -25.05
N MET A 29 15.28 -16.66 -24.62
CA MET A 29 15.32 -15.36 -25.33
C MET A 29 13.94 -14.83 -25.77
N LYS A 30 12.86 -15.34 -25.15
CA LYS A 30 11.49 -14.89 -25.41
C LYS A 30 11.06 -13.90 -24.34
N PRO A 31 10.18 -12.93 -24.68
CA PRO A 31 9.49 -12.14 -23.67
C PRO A 31 8.85 -13.07 -22.63
N TRP A 32 8.86 -12.68 -21.36
CA TRP A 32 8.34 -13.50 -20.27
C TRP A 32 6.91 -13.99 -20.52
N ARG A 33 6.11 -13.23 -21.32
CA ARG A 33 4.77 -13.62 -21.81
C ARG A 33 4.52 -13.03 -23.19
N GLN A 34 4.04 -13.87 -24.15
CA GLN A 34 3.74 -13.44 -25.53
C GLN A 34 2.27 -13.04 -25.77
N ASP A 35 1.36 -13.45 -24.91
CA ASP A 35 -0.08 -13.28 -25.06
C ASP A 35 -0.57 -11.84 -24.75
N LEU A 36 0.32 -10.99 -24.23
CA LEU A 36 0.01 -9.64 -23.77
C LEU A 36 0.14 -8.55 -24.86
N LEU A 37 0.52 -8.92 -26.10
CA LEU A 37 0.83 -7.95 -27.17
C LEU A 37 -0.39 -7.42 -27.94
N LYS A 38 -1.59 -7.95 -27.69
CA LYS A 38 -2.81 -7.66 -28.49
C LYS A 38 -3.87 -6.81 -27.80
N THR A 39 -3.67 -6.47 -26.53
CA THR A 39 -4.61 -5.72 -25.68
C THR A 39 -3.94 -4.46 -25.15
N THR A 40 -4.70 -3.53 -24.58
CA THR A 40 -4.08 -2.36 -23.93
C THR A 40 -3.25 -2.79 -22.72
N PRO A 41 -2.22 -2.01 -22.32
CA PRO A 41 -1.43 -2.31 -21.13
C PRO A 41 -2.31 -2.54 -19.89
N GLU A 42 -3.33 -1.72 -19.70
CA GLU A 42 -4.24 -1.79 -18.56
C GLU A 42 -5.08 -3.09 -18.55
N GLU A 43 -5.59 -3.53 -19.71
CA GLU A 43 -6.33 -4.80 -19.85
C GLU A 43 -5.43 -5.99 -19.57
N ASN A 44 -4.20 -5.96 -20.06
CA ASN A 44 -3.22 -7.03 -19.84
C ASN A 44 -2.83 -7.11 -18.35
N ILE A 45 -2.59 -5.97 -17.72
CA ILE A 45 -2.27 -5.88 -16.29
C ILE A 45 -3.45 -6.45 -15.49
N SER A 46 -4.69 -6.03 -15.78
CA SER A 46 -5.89 -6.52 -15.09
C SER A 46 -6.03 -8.04 -15.18
N LYS A 47 -5.87 -8.61 -16.38
CA LYS A 47 -5.93 -10.06 -16.60
C LYS A 47 -4.84 -10.81 -15.84
N PHE A 48 -3.60 -10.28 -15.91
CA PHE A 48 -2.47 -10.89 -15.21
C PHE A 48 -2.67 -10.90 -13.70
N VAL A 49 -3.11 -9.75 -13.12
CA VAL A 49 -3.40 -9.64 -11.69
C VAL A 49 -4.45 -10.65 -11.24
N LEU A 50 -5.55 -10.79 -12.00
CA LEU A 50 -6.60 -11.77 -11.70
C LEU A 50 -6.08 -13.21 -11.70
N GLU A 51 -5.33 -13.59 -12.73
CA GLU A 51 -4.76 -14.94 -12.84
C GLU A 51 -3.75 -15.23 -11.73
N ALA A 52 -2.88 -14.25 -11.41
CA ALA A 52 -1.90 -14.37 -10.33
C ALA A 52 -2.59 -14.52 -8.96
N PHE A 53 -3.64 -13.75 -8.71
CA PHE A 53 -4.41 -13.84 -7.47
C PHE A 53 -5.14 -15.18 -7.33
N GLN A 54 -5.74 -15.70 -8.43
CA GLN A 54 -6.39 -17.00 -8.41
C GLN A 54 -5.40 -18.16 -8.14
N ARG A 55 -4.16 -18.05 -8.65
CA ARG A 55 -3.09 -19.02 -8.32
C ARG A 55 -2.70 -18.91 -6.85
N ALA A 56 -2.44 -17.69 -6.38
CA ALA A 56 -2.04 -17.46 -4.99
C ALA A 56 -3.05 -17.99 -3.96
N LYS A 57 -4.36 -17.88 -4.25
CA LYS A 57 -5.43 -18.49 -3.43
C LYS A 57 -5.29 -20.01 -3.28
N LYS A 58 -4.74 -20.71 -4.26
CA LYS A 58 -4.58 -22.18 -4.22
C LYS A 58 -3.37 -22.61 -3.41
N ASP A 59 -2.36 -21.75 -3.33
CA ASP A 59 -1.05 -22.06 -2.77
C ASP A 59 -0.84 -21.49 -1.35
N ALA A 60 -1.85 -20.82 -0.78
CA ALA A 60 -1.73 -20.03 0.45
C ALA A 60 -1.49 -20.85 1.72
N LEU A 61 -0.37 -20.57 2.39
CA LEU A 61 -0.02 -21.04 3.73
C LEU A 61 0.44 -19.88 4.62
N TRP A 62 0.12 -19.94 5.92
CA TRP A 62 0.29 -18.89 6.94
C TRP A 62 1.70 -18.34 7.13
N LYS A 63 1.84 -17.02 7.30
CA LYS A 63 3.07 -16.36 7.80
C LYS A 63 2.72 -15.22 8.76
N ASN A 64 3.54 -15.08 9.82
CA ASN A 64 3.39 -14.06 10.85
C ASN A 64 3.95 -12.69 10.45
N SER A 65 3.30 -11.62 10.87
CA SER A 65 3.69 -10.22 10.64
C SER A 65 4.74 -9.73 11.65
N GLY A 66 5.71 -8.91 11.18
CA GLY A 66 6.76 -8.30 12.00
C GLY A 66 6.32 -7.07 12.80
N THR A 67 7.19 -6.60 13.71
CA THR A 67 6.96 -5.42 14.57
C THR A 67 7.13 -4.11 13.78
N ARG A 68 6.14 -3.20 13.89
CA ARG A 68 6.19 -1.87 13.24
C ARG A 68 7.30 -0.98 13.85
N LEU A 69 8.04 -0.30 12.98
CA LEU A 69 8.98 0.75 13.38
C LEU A 69 8.23 1.98 13.92
N LYS A 70 8.86 2.72 14.86
CA LYS A 70 8.33 4.00 15.36
C LYS A 70 8.65 5.15 14.40
N THR A 71 8.13 5.06 13.19
CA THR A 71 8.27 6.06 12.11
C THR A 71 6.89 6.48 11.62
N TYR A 72 6.82 7.42 10.69
CA TYR A 72 5.60 7.59 9.91
C TYR A 72 5.40 6.39 8.99
N HIS A 73 4.14 6.00 8.78
CA HIS A 73 3.75 4.98 7.81
C HIS A 73 3.07 5.62 6.60
N VAL A 74 3.17 4.99 5.45
CA VAL A 74 2.49 5.47 4.23
C VAL A 74 1.00 5.69 4.49
N SER A 75 0.34 4.81 5.24
CA SER A 75 -1.07 4.95 5.62
C SER A 75 -1.39 6.20 6.47
N ASP A 76 -0.41 6.75 7.20
CA ASP A 76 -0.60 7.99 7.95
C ASP A 76 -0.70 9.20 7.01
N PHE A 77 0.09 9.20 5.93
CA PHE A 77 0.16 10.28 4.94
C PHE A 77 -1.06 10.32 4.02
N VAL A 78 -1.59 9.17 3.66
CA VAL A 78 -2.77 9.08 2.78
C VAL A 78 -4.09 9.10 3.55
N SER A 79 -4.05 9.22 4.86
CA SER A 79 -5.25 9.32 5.69
C SER A 79 -6.11 10.51 5.26
N PRO A 80 -7.43 10.34 5.08
CA PRO A 80 -8.33 11.46 4.77
C PRO A 80 -8.33 12.54 5.85
N CYS A 81 -7.89 12.22 7.07
CA CYS A 81 -7.77 13.16 8.17
C CYS A 81 -6.40 13.01 8.85
N LEU A 82 -5.48 13.95 8.59
CA LEU A 82 -4.13 13.94 9.16
C LEU A 82 -4.15 14.06 10.69
N ARG A 83 -5.12 14.78 11.27
CA ARG A 83 -5.29 14.87 12.72
C ARG A 83 -5.53 13.49 13.35
N LYS A 84 -6.32 12.63 12.70
CA LYS A 84 -6.50 11.23 13.13
C LYS A 84 -5.18 10.47 13.14
N SER A 85 -4.37 10.62 12.09
CA SER A 85 -3.04 10.00 12.01
C SER A 85 -2.09 10.54 13.09
N HIS A 86 -2.14 11.84 13.38
CA HIS A 86 -1.38 12.45 14.48
C HIS A 86 -1.75 11.82 15.83
N TYR A 87 -3.04 11.75 16.17
CA TYR A 87 -3.49 11.13 17.42
C TYR A 87 -3.10 9.64 17.53
N SER A 88 -3.03 8.92 16.43
CA SER A 88 -2.63 7.50 16.46
C SER A 88 -1.18 7.27 16.90
N LYS A 89 -0.35 8.32 16.90
CA LYS A 89 1.04 8.28 17.37
C LYS A 89 1.17 8.57 18.86
N ILE A 90 0.12 9.09 19.51
CA ILE A 90 0.10 9.43 20.92
C ILE A 90 -0.36 8.19 21.71
N PRO A 91 0.52 7.55 22.50
CA PRO A 91 0.19 6.29 23.19
C PRO A 91 -1.03 6.41 24.11
N GLU A 92 -1.15 7.56 24.79
CA GLU A 92 -2.20 7.84 25.77
C GLU A 92 -3.59 7.96 25.15
N LEU A 93 -3.65 8.22 23.84
CA LEU A 93 -4.90 8.32 23.08
C LEU A 93 -5.29 7.01 22.39
N LYS A 94 -4.43 6.00 22.46
CA LYS A 94 -4.77 4.68 21.92
C LYS A 94 -5.93 4.08 22.70
N LYS A 95 -7.04 3.85 22.02
CA LYS A 95 -8.17 3.07 22.57
C LYS A 95 -8.01 1.61 22.15
N ASP A 96 -8.40 0.71 23.05
CA ASP A 96 -8.53 -0.70 22.70
C ASP A 96 -9.53 -0.85 21.56
N MET A 97 -9.19 -1.66 20.60
CA MET A 97 -10.10 -1.99 19.50
C MET A 97 -11.21 -2.90 20.03
N ASP A 98 -12.45 -2.62 19.68
CA ASP A 98 -13.52 -3.54 19.96
C ASP A 98 -13.41 -4.82 19.11
N ALA A 99 -14.11 -5.86 19.52
CA ALA A 99 -14.04 -7.18 18.89
C ALA A 99 -14.46 -7.16 17.40
N GLU A 100 -15.37 -6.26 17.02
CA GLU A 100 -15.82 -6.11 15.63
C GLU A 100 -14.70 -5.54 14.76
N MET A 101 -14.03 -4.48 15.24
CA MET A 101 -12.90 -3.87 14.52
C MET A 101 -11.72 -4.83 14.42
N VAL A 102 -11.40 -5.56 15.50
CA VAL A 102 -10.35 -6.60 15.48
C VAL A 102 -10.68 -7.67 14.43
N SER A 103 -11.93 -8.11 14.36
CA SER A 103 -12.39 -9.10 13.37
C SER A 103 -12.25 -8.59 11.92
N ILE A 104 -12.61 -7.33 11.67
CA ILE A 104 -12.52 -6.70 10.36
C ILE A 104 -11.06 -6.61 9.91
N LEU A 105 -10.16 -6.17 10.80
CA LEU A 105 -8.72 -6.07 10.51
C LEU A 105 -8.10 -7.44 10.28
N TYR A 106 -8.45 -8.41 11.11
CA TYR A 106 -7.96 -9.79 10.97
C TYR A 106 -8.34 -10.41 9.63
N GLN A 107 -9.58 -10.21 9.17
CA GLN A 107 -9.99 -10.64 7.83
C GLN A 107 -9.14 -9.98 6.71
N GLY A 108 -8.81 -8.69 6.88
CA GLY A 108 -7.90 -7.99 5.97
C GLY A 108 -6.52 -8.65 5.95
N ILE A 109 -5.93 -8.91 7.11
CA ILE A 109 -4.61 -9.56 7.25
C ILE A 109 -4.62 -10.95 6.61
N ILE A 110 -5.61 -11.80 6.92
CA ILE A 110 -5.72 -13.13 6.31
C ILE A 110 -5.71 -13.06 4.78
N VAL A 111 -6.45 -12.12 4.21
CA VAL A 111 -6.51 -11.96 2.75
C VAL A 111 -5.15 -11.53 2.20
N HIS A 112 -4.47 -10.58 2.85
CA HIS A 112 -3.13 -10.15 2.44
C HIS A 112 -2.11 -11.28 2.52
N ASP A 113 -2.03 -11.98 3.66
CA ASP A 113 -1.05 -13.04 3.90
C ASP A 113 -1.25 -14.25 2.98
N ASN A 114 -2.49 -14.52 2.58
CA ASN A 114 -2.85 -15.70 1.77
C ASN A 114 -3.01 -15.42 0.27
N SER A 115 -2.72 -14.20 -0.21
CA SER A 115 -2.91 -13.83 -1.60
C SER A 115 -1.68 -13.15 -2.21
N GLN A 116 -0.50 -13.74 -2.04
CA GLN A 116 0.72 -13.26 -2.69
C GLN A 116 0.63 -13.44 -4.21
N LEU A 117 0.79 -12.35 -4.96
CA LEU A 117 0.65 -12.34 -6.41
C LEU A 117 1.99 -12.47 -7.12
N SER A 118 3.09 -12.15 -6.44
CA SER A 118 4.42 -12.14 -7.00
C SER A 118 5.47 -12.69 -6.03
N ALA A 119 6.67 -12.96 -6.54
CA ALA A 119 7.83 -13.29 -5.72
C ALA A 119 8.35 -12.09 -4.90
N ILE A 120 7.98 -10.86 -5.31
CA ILE A 120 8.30 -9.63 -4.59
C ILE A 120 7.00 -9.16 -3.94
N ASN A 121 6.77 -9.64 -2.75
CA ASN A 121 5.61 -9.31 -1.94
C ASN A 121 6.06 -8.89 -0.54
N GLU A 122 5.18 -8.16 0.16
CA GLU A 122 5.43 -7.66 1.50
C GLU A 122 6.79 -6.94 1.62
N LEU A 123 7.15 -6.16 0.57
CA LEU A 123 8.42 -5.44 0.50
C LEU A 123 8.37 -4.21 1.39
N THR A 124 9.04 -4.29 2.55
CA THR A 124 9.17 -3.16 3.46
C THR A 124 10.31 -2.25 3.03
N MET A 125 10.03 -0.96 2.89
CA MET A 125 10.97 0.09 2.51
C MET A 125 10.93 1.22 3.53
N CYS A 126 12.07 1.90 3.72
CA CYS A 126 12.17 3.13 4.49
C CYS A 126 12.73 4.24 3.58
N TYR A 127 12.18 5.43 3.71
CA TYR A 127 12.48 6.57 2.86
C TYR A 127 12.63 7.84 3.70
N ASP A 128 13.75 8.52 3.56
CA ASP A 128 13.94 9.87 4.11
C ASP A 128 13.32 10.89 3.16
N ILE A 129 12.21 11.49 3.58
CA ILE A 129 11.44 12.42 2.76
C ILE A 129 12.23 13.70 2.45
N VAL A 130 13.05 14.16 3.40
CA VAL A 130 13.79 15.42 3.28
C VAL A 130 15.02 15.25 2.36
N ASN A 131 15.76 14.17 2.57
CA ASN A 131 16.97 13.88 1.79
C ASN A 131 16.65 13.15 0.48
N ARG A 132 15.41 12.70 0.27
CA ARG A 132 14.94 11.98 -0.93
C ARG A 132 15.73 10.71 -1.22
N ILE A 133 16.07 9.96 -0.20
CA ILE A 133 16.86 8.72 -0.30
C ILE A 133 16.19 7.56 0.40
N SER A 134 16.45 6.36 -0.11
CA SER A 134 16.14 5.12 0.61
C SER A 134 17.09 4.95 1.79
N VAL A 135 16.56 4.43 2.89
CA VAL A 135 17.31 4.15 4.12
C VAL A 135 17.17 2.67 4.46
N ASP A 136 18.27 2.04 4.89
CA ASP A 136 18.20 0.64 5.34
C ASP A 136 17.37 0.52 6.63
N ILE A 137 16.55 -0.52 6.70
CA ILE A 137 15.66 -0.76 7.85
C ILE A 137 16.43 -0.97 9.16
N GLN A 138 17.66 -1.50 9.10
CA GLN A 138 18.50 -1.67 10.28
C GLN A 138 19.06 -0.33 10.77
N ASP A 139 19.41 0.56 9.83
CA ASP A 139 19.83 1.92 10.17
C ASP A 139 18.69 2.67 10.85
N VAL A 140 17.46 2.57 10.33
CA VAL A 140 16.27 3.18 10.95
C VAL A 140 16.02 2.66 12.37
N LYS A 141 16.24 1.37 12.63
CA LYS A 141 16.11 0.82 14.00
C LYS A 141 17.07 1.47 14.99
N ASN A 142 18.26 1.83 14.53
CA ASN A 142 19.32 2.42 15.33
C ASN A 142 19.25 3.96 15.46
N MET A 143 18.39 4.62 14.66
CA MET A 143 18.18 6.07 14.73
C MET A 143 17.52 6.49 16.04
N ASP A 144 17.82 7.70 16.50
CA ASP A 144 17.07 8.38 17.55
C ASP A 144 15.68 8.85 17.07
N GLU A 145 14.83 9.27 18.00
CA GLU A 145 13.45 9.67 17.68
C GLU A 145 13.42 10.90 16.74
N LYS A 146 14.35 11.83 16.87
CA LYS A 146 14.44 13.04 16.04
C LYS A 146 14.82 12.70 14.59
N GLN A 147 15.76 11.79 14.42
CA GLN A 147 16.15 11.29 13.10
C GLN A 147 14.97 10.58 12.40
N LYS A 148 14.17 9.82 13.17
CA LYS A 148 12.98 9.11 12.66
C LYS A 148 11.85 10.03 12.21
N GLU A 149 11.83 11.29 12.61
CA GLU A 149 10.79 12.27 12.23
C GLU A 149 10.72 12.54 10.71
N ASN A 150 11.77 12.24 9.95
CA ASN A 150 11.78 12.38 8.48
C ASN A 150 11.51 11.07 7.76
N ILE A 151 11.51 9.97 8.49
CA ILE A 151 11.46 8.64 7.89
C ILE A 151 10.03 8.18 7.67
N LEU A 152 9.74 7.84 6.43
CA LEU A 152 8.52 7.17 6.01
C LEU A 152 8.79 5.68 5.83
N THR A 153 7.98 4.85 6.46
CA THR A 153 8.05 3.39 6.30
C THR A 153 6.79 2.92 5.60
N GLY A 154 6.95 2.03 4.65
CA GLY A 154 5.84 1.40 3.96
C GLY A 154 6.15 -0.03 3.58
N THR A 155 5.12 -0.87 3.58
CA THR A 155 5.19 -2.23 3.07
C THR A 155 4.30 -2.32 1.84
N LEU A 156 4.91 -2.59 0.71
CA LEU A 156 4.24 -2.78 -0.58
C LEU A 156 3.74 -4.22 -0.64
N ASP A 157 2.46 -4.41 -1.02
CA ASP A 157 1.85 -5.74 -1.03
C ASP A 157 2.47 -6.64 -2.10
N ASP A 158 2.47 -6.21 -3.36
CA ASP A 158 3.07 -6.95 -4.48
C ASP A 158 3.65 -6.02 -5.54
N LEU A 159 4.86 -6.33 -6.02
CA LEU A 159 5.43 -5.75 -7.22
C LEU A 159 5.36 -6.78 -8.36
N LEU A 160 4.55 -6.49 -9.35
CA LEU A 160 4.37 -7.36 -10.51
C LEU A 160 5.22 -6.88 -11.68
N ARG A 161 5.66 -7.82 -12.51
CA ARG A 161 6.22 -7.51 -13.81
C ARG A 161 5.31 -8.05 -14.90
N VAL A 162 4.83 -7.16 -15.76
CA VAL A 162 3.93 -7.49 -16.87
C VAL A 162 4.56 -7.03 -18.18
N GLY A 163 5.19 -7.94 -18.89
CA GLY A 163 6.02 -7.59 -20.04
C GLY A 163 7.25 -6.78 -19.62
N ARG A 164 7.31 -5.54 -20.07
CA ARG A 164 8.39 -4.58 -19.72
C ARG A 164 8.03 -3.71 -18.52
N ASP A 165 6.76 -3.64 -18.15
CA ASP A 165 6.24 -2.72 -17.18
C ASP A 165 6.30 -3.30 -15.76
N PHE A 166 6.64 -2.44 -14.80
CA PHE A 166 6.46 -2.74 -13.38
C PHE A 166 5.11 -2.19 -12.92
N VAL A 167 4.39 -2.99 -12.14
CA VAL A 167 3.08 -2.66 -11.60
C VAL A 167 3.09 -2.83 -10.10
N ILE A 168 2.81 -1.76 -9.38
CA ILE A 168 2.58 -1.81 -7.94
C ILE A 168 1.15 -2.26 -7.71
N CYS A 169 0.97 -3.44 -7.11
CA CYS A 169 -0.36 -3.96 -6.77
C CYS A 169 -0.60 -3.85 -5.26
N ASP A 170 -1.63 -3.10 -4.90
CA ASP A 170 -2.06 -2.87 -3.53
C ASP A 170 -3.45 -3.48 -3.32
N LYS A 171 -3.57 -4.43 -2.40
CA LYS A 171 -4.78 -5.20 -2.13
C LYS A 171 -5.66 -4.49 -1.11
N LYS A 172 -6.94 -4.35 -1.41
CA LYS A 172 -7.90 -3.70 -0.52
C LYS A 172 -9.18 -4.51 -0.38
N THR A 173 -9.55 -4.82 0.85
CA THR A 173 -10.86 -5.41 1.10
C THR A 173 -11.91 -4.31 1.28
N TYR A 174 -13.10 -4.51 0.73
CA TYR A 174 -14.24 -3.62 0.91
C TYR A 174 -15.55 -4.41 1.01
N ASN A 175 -16.62 -3.71 1.34
CA ASN A 175 -17.95 -4.29 1.34
C ASN A 175 -18.84 -3.43 0.43
N SER A 176 -19.23 -3.97 -0.70
CA SER A 176 -20.00 -3.25 -1.72
C SER A 176 -21.40 -2.84 -1.24
N ARG A 177 -22.00 -3.61 -0.33
CA ARG A 177 -23.43 -3.43 0.07
C ARG A 177 -24.35 -3.16 -1.13
N GLY A 178 -24.06 -3.78 -2.27
CA GLY A 178 -24.81 -3.59 -3.52
C GLY A 178 -24.26 -2.50 -4.44
N TYR A 179 -23.21 -1.78 -4.07
CA TYR A 179 -22.56 -0.78 -4.92
C TYR A 179 -21.23 -1.32 -5.45
N ALA A 180 -21.17 -1.56 -6.76
CA ALA A 180 -19.91 -1.93 -7.39
C ALA A 180 -18.93 -0.74 -7.38
N LYS A 181 -17.70 -0.97 -6.95
CA LYS A 181 -16.63 0.01 -7.05
C LYS A 181 -16.23 0.15 -8.52
N LYS A 182 -16.16 1.39 -9.02
CA LYS A 182 -15.83 1.66 -10.43
C LYS A 182 -14.42 2.24 -10.60
N GLU A 183 -13.93 2.91 -9.57
CA GLU A 183 -12.65 3.63 -9.59
C GLU A 183 -11.86 3.36 -8.31
N ALA A 184 -10.54 3.51 -8.40
CA ALA A 184 -9.69 3.48 -7.22
C ALA A 184 -9.96 4.71 -6.33
N SER A 185 -9.93 4.51 -5.02
CA SER A 185 -10.03 5.64 -4.09
C SER A 185 -8.78 6.52 -4.21
N PRO A 186 -8.92 7.85 -4.15
CA PRO A 186 -7.77 8.76 -4.21
C PRO A 186 -6.68 8.44 -3.18
N GLU A 187 -7.08 8.02 -1.98
CA GLU A 187 -6.15 7.63 -0.91
C GLU A 187 -5.34 6.38 -1.28
N HIS A 188 -5.98 5.39 -1.93
CA HIS A 188 -5.29 4.17 -2.36
C HIS A 188 -4.35 4.46 -3.55
N MET A 189 -4.75 5.33 -4.47
CA MET A 189 -3.88 5.79 -5.56
C MET A 189 -2.66 6.53 -5.02
N LYS A 190 -2.86 7.44 -4.05
CA LYS A 190 -1.75 8.14 -3.37
C LYS A 190 -0.80 7.16 -2.67
N GLN A 191 -1.32 6.11 -2.04
CA GLN A 191 -0.51 5.07 -1.40
C GLN A 191 0.42 4.40 -2.42
N VAL A 192 -0.11 4.00 -3.57
CA VAL A 192 0.65 3.40 -4.67
C VAL A 192 1.70 4.37 -5.22
N ASN A 193 1.35 5.64 -5.40
CA ASN A 193 2.29 6.67 -5.87
C ASN A 193 3.45 6.89 -4.87
N ILE A 194 3.19 6.81 -3.57
CA ILE A 194 4.24 6.87 -2.55
C ILE A 194 5.16 5.65 -2.66
N TYR A 195 4.61 4.45 -2.84
CA TYR A 195 5.43 3.25 -3.07
C TYR A 195 6.29 3.36 -4.32
N LYS A 196 5.81 4.01 -5.39
CA LYS A 196 6.62 4.30 -6.58
C LYS A 196 7.86 5.13 -6.23
N VAL A 197 7.70 6.23 -5.47
CA VAL A 197 8.83 7.06 -5.02
C VAL A 197 9.83 6.24 -4.20
N MET A 198 9.32 5.41 -3.28
CA MET A 198 10.17 4.56 -2.44
C MET A 198 10.91 3.49 -3.25
N LEU A 199 10.27 2.88 -4.25
CA LEU A 199 10.87 1.89 -5.15
C LEU A 199 11.95 2.50 -6.03
N GLU A 200 11.69 3.67 -6.58
CA GLU A 200 12.69 4.37 -7.40
C GLU A 200 13.92 4.72 -6.57
N ALA A 201 13.73 5.29 -5.39
CA ALA A 201 14.85 5.64 -4.50
C ALA A 201 15.64 4.42 -4.00
N ALA A 202 14.98 3.27 -3.79
CA ALA A 202 15.63 2.07 -3.25
C ALA A 202 16.26 1.18 -4.31
N TYR A 203 15.66 1.11 -5.49
CA TYR A 203 15.99 0.10 -6.51
C TYR A 203 16.16 0.67 -7.93
N GLY A 204 15.89 1.95 -8.15
CA GLY A 204 15.89 2.58 -9.48
C GLY A 204 14.74 2.05 -10.37
N ILE A 205 13.63 1.62 -9.76
CA ILE A 205 12.47 1.08 -10.47
C ILE A 205 11.41 2.16 -10.61
N ASP A 206 11.15 2.61 -11.84
CA ASP A 206 10.02 3.46 -12.18
C ASP A 206 8.83 2.58 -12.57
N ALA A 207 7.84 2.47 -11.68
CA ALA A 207 6.61 1.73 -11.93
C ALA A 207 5.56 2.66 -12.54
N GLU A 208 5.38 2.60 -13.87
CA GLU A 208 4.41 3.43 -14.59
C GLU A 208 2.95 3.12 -14.24
N PHE A 209 2.66 1.92 -13.75
CA PHE A 209 1.31 1.48 -13.46
C PHE A 209 1.11 1.13 -11.99
N GLY A 210 -0.05 1.52 -11.48
CA GLY A 210 -0.60 1.06 -10.22
C GLY A 210 -1.84 0.19 -10.45
N CYS A 211 -2.05 -0.76 -9.56
CA CYS A 211 -3.26 -1.58 -9.51
C CYS A 211 -3.77 -1.65 -8.08
N ASN A 212 -4.98 -1.17 -7.83
CA ASN A 212 -5.67 -1.52 -6.60
C ASN A 212 -6.55 -2.73 -6.85
N LEU A 213 -6.20 -3.87 -6.25
CA LEU A 213 -7.00 -5.07 -6.29
C LEU A 213 -8.03 -5.05 -5.16
N TYR A 214 -9.26 -4.73 -5.50
CA TYR A 214 -10.36 -4.71 -4.54
C TYR A 214 -10.99 -6.09 -4.39
N LEU A 215 -11.22 -6.50 -3.16
CA LEU A 215 -11.81 -7.79 -2.77
C LEU A 215 -13.11 -7.52 -2.02
N ASP A 216 -14.24 -7.83 -2.66
CA ASP A 216 -15.58 -7.56 -2.12
C ASP A 216 -16.00 -8.62 -1.12
N LYS A 217 -15.88 -8.31 0.18
CA LYS A 217 -16.33 -9.18 1.28
C LYS A 217 -17.84 -9.48 1.26
N GLY A 218 -18.61 -8.54 0.73
CA GLY A 218 -20.07 -8.69 0.60
C GLY A 218 -20.49 -9.64 -0.52
N ASN A 219 -19.56 -9.99 -1.41
CA ASN A 219 -19.81 -10.82 -2.60
C ASN A 219 -18.73 -11.92 -2.75
N GLY A 220 -18.49 -12.66 -1.69
CA GLY A 220 -17.60 -13.82 -1.70
C GLY A 220 -16.14 -13.50 -2.07
N TYR A 221 -15.65 -12.31 -1.74
CA TYR A 221 -14.33 -11.80 -2.12
C TYR A 221 -14.12 -11.72 -3.63
N LYS A 222 -15.17 -11.37 -4.37
CA LYS A 222 -15.07 -11.12 -5.81
C LYS A 222 -13.97 -10.08 -6.07
N GLU A 223 -13.08 -10.42 -6.99
CA GLU A 223 -11.91 -9.63 -7.35
C GLU A 223 -12.26 -8.56 -8.37
N LEU A 224 -11.75 -7.35 -8.13
CA LEU A 224 -11.87 -6.21 -9.04
C LEU A 224 -10.53 -5.48 -9.11
N PRO A 225 -9.66 -5.76 -10.08
CA PRO A 225 -8.46 -4.98 -10.33
C PRO A 225 -8.84 -3.66 -11.01
N ILE A 226 -8.36 -2.55 -10.46
CA ILE A 226 -8.46 -1.23 -11.07
C ILE A 226 -7.05 -0.75 -11.34
N VAL A 227 -6.69 -0.70 -12.63
CA VAL A 227 -5.37 -0.30 -13.11
C VAL A 227 -5.40 1.15 -13.55
N TYR A 228 -4.33 1.88 -13.29
CA TYR A 228 -4.16 3.28 -13.66
C TYR A 228 -2.68 3.63 -13.82
N ARG A 229 -2.41 4.75 -14.49
CA ARG A 229 -1.05 5.31 -14.52
C ARG A 229 -0.73 5.99 -13.20
N THR A 230 0.47 5.75 -12.70
CA THR A 230 0.98 6.40 -11.49
C THR A 230 1.28 7.88 -11.75
N ALA A 231 1.22 8.69 -10.71
CA ALA A 231 1.61 10.10 -10.79
C ALA A 231 3.14 10.25 -11.01
N PRO A 232 3.58 11.40 -11.53
CA PRO A 232 5.00 11.76 -11.56
C PRO A 232 5.62 11.73 -10.17
N ILE A 233 6.90 11.33 -10.09
CA ILE A 233 7.64 11.24 -8.82
C ILE A 233 7.68 12.59 -8.11
N GLU A 234 7.92 13.67 -8.85
CA GLU A 234 8.02 15.03 -8.32
C GLU A 234 6.72 15.48 -7.65
N GLU A 235 5.57 15.21 -8.26
CA GLU A 235 4.26 15.54 -7.69
C GLU A 235 4.03 14.80 -6.36
N THR A 236 4.40 13.54 -6.33
CA THR A 236 4.28 12.72 -5.11
C THR A 236 5.28 13.17 -4.03
N GLN A 237 6.48 13.57 -4.43
CA GLN A 237 7.48 14.10 -3.51
C GLN A 237 7.03 15.42 -2.86
N GLU A 238 6.48 16.35 -3.64
CA GLU A 238 5.89 17.59 -3.13
C GLU A 238 4.74 17.31 -2.13
N PHE A 239 3.90 16.34 -2.44
CA PHE A 239 2.86 15.88 -1.52
C PHE A 239 3.45 15.35 -0.20
N LEU A 240 4.51 14.54 -0.25
CA LEU A 240 5.17 14.00 0.94
C LEU A 240 5.76 15.12 1.80
N GLU A 241 6.51 16.05 1.20
CA GLU A 241 7.12 17.18 1.91
C GLU A 241 6.07 18.10 2.54
N SER A 242 5.02 18.42 1.80
CA SER A 242 3.90 19.23 2.30
C SER A 242 3.20 18.56 3.49
N THR A 243 2.98 17.25 3.40
CA THR A 243 2.31 16.48 4.47
C THR A 243 3.22 16.38 5.70
N LEU A 244 4.51 16.10 5.51
CA LEU A 244 5.49 16.08 6.61
C LEU A 244 5.54 17.43 7.33
N LYS A 245 5.54 18.53 6.57
CA LYS A 245 5.51 19.91 7.15
C LYS A 245 4.28 20.11 8.04
N LYS A 246 3.11 19.61 7.62
CA LYS A 246 1.88 19.68 8.44
C LYS A 246 2.01 18.89 9.75
N PHE A 247 2.59 17.70 9.71
CA PHE A 247 2.84 16.93 10.93
C PHE A 247 3.84 17.60 11.88
N LYS A 248 4.89 18.22 11.34
CA LYS A 248 5.91 18.93 12.14
C LYS A 248 5.44 20.28 12.68
N ALA A 249 4.45 20.89 12.07
CA ALA A 249 3.85 22.13 12.56
C ALA A 249 3.00 21.95 13.84
N GLY A 250 2.79 20.72 14.28
CA GLY A 250 2.00 20.36 15.45
C GLY A 250 0.71 19.64 15.07
N LEU A 251 -0.38 19.91 15.80
CA LEU A 251 -1.65 19.26 15.58
C LEU A 251 -2.29 19.73 14.25
N PRO A 252 -2.42 18.86 13.23
CA PRO A 252 -3.00 19.25 11.96
C PRO A 252 -4.48 19.66 12.09
N ASP A 253 -4.95 20.50 11.18
CA ASP A 253 -6.36 20.84 11.10
C ASP A 253 -7.22 19.60 10.83
N PRO A 254 -8.42 19.52 11.42
CA PRO A 254 -9.29 18.37 11.21
C PRO A 254 -9.89 18.42 9.83
N THR A 255 -9.90 17.27 9.15
CA THR A 255 -10.74 17.06 7.97
C THR A 255 -12.01 16.38 8.40
N ILE A 256 -13.15 17.03 8.25
CA ILE A 256 -14.45 16.45 8.59
C ILE A 256 -14.81 15.41 7.54
N THR A 257 -14.70 14.16 7.91
CA THR A 257 -15.05 13.01 7.05
C THR A 257 -16.40 12.44 7.46
N PHE A 258 -17.01 11.62 6.60
CA PHE A 258 -18.24 10.92 6.96
C PHE A 258 -18.09 10.08 8.23
N LEU A 259 -16.89 9.57 8.54
CA LEU A 259 -16.60 8.80 9.77
C LEU A 259 -16.77 9.63 11.04
N CYS A 260 -16.65 10.96 10.93
CA CYS A 260 -16.87 11.85 12.09
C CYS A 260 -18.36 11.93 12.51
N ASN A 261 -19.25 11.67 11.56
CA ASN A 261 -20.70 11.80 11.76
C ASN A 261 -21.43 10.47 11.78
N MET A 262 -20.83 9.40 11.27
CA MET A 262 -21.41 8.07 11.32
C MET A 262 -21.31 7.48 12.73
N LYS A 263 -22.41 6.85 13.17
CA LYS A 263 -22.47 6.11 14.43
C LYS A 263 -22.59 4.61 14.14
N ASN A 264 -21.90 3.80 14.93
CA ASN A 264 -22.06 2.35 14.94
C ASN A 264 -23.42 1.94 15.60
N ARG A 265 -23.68 0.63 15.69
CA ARG A 265 -24.89 0.09 16.34
C ARG A 265 -25.09 0.58 17.78
N ASP A 266 -23.99 0.82 18.50
CA ASP A 266 -23.99 1.32 19.89
C ASP A 266 -24.07 2.86 19.96
N LYS A 267 -24.38 3.53 18.85
CA LYS A 267 -24.42 5.01 18.71
C LYS A 267 -23.07 5.70 18.96
N LYS A 268 -21.95 4.96 18.99
CA LYS A 268 -20.61 5.50 19.08
C LYS A 268 -20.12 5.93 17.70
N CYS A 269 -19.38 7.03 17.65
CA CYS A 269 -18.79 7.52 16.40
C CYS A 269 -17.72 6.53 15.88
N TYR A 270 -17.67 6.33 14.56
CA TYR A 270 -16.62 5.49 13.93
C TYR A 270 -15.21 6.09 14.04
N CYS A 271 -15.09 7.40 14.26
CA CYS A 271 -13.80 8.00 14.56
C CYS A 271 -13.45 7.81 16.03
N ASN A 272 -12.45 6.98 16.33
CA ASN A 272 -12.01 6.68 17.70
C ASN A 272 -11.50 7.90 18.48
N TYR A 273 -11.12 8.97 17.77
CA TYR A 273 -10.55 10.19 18.34
C TYR A 273 -11.52 11.37 18.38
N ILE A 274 -12.82 11.14 18.16
CA ILE A 274 -13.81 12.21 18.04
C ILE A 274 -13.87 13.09 19.29
N ASP A 275 -13.85 12.47 20.47
CA ASP A 275 -13.93 13.20 21.76
C ASP A 275 -12.70 14.11 21.95
N GLN A 276 -11.49 13.59 21.66
CA GLN A 276 -10.27 14.37 21.73
C GLN A 276 -10.25 15.48 20.69
N CYS A 277 -10.66 15.15 19.46
CA CYS A 277 -10.72 16.12 18.36
C CYS A 277 -11.67 17.28 18.65
N THR A 278 -12.79 17.01 19.34
CA THR A 278 -13.74 18.04 19.80
C THR A 278 -13.11 18.92 20.89
N LYS A 279 -12.41 18.33 21.86
CA LYS A 279 -11.67 19.09 22.89
C LYS A 279 -10.63 20.00 22.29
N ASP A 280 -9.96 19.56 21.21
CA ASP A 280 -8.92 20.30 20.50
C ASP A 280 -9.50 21.23 19.41
N GLY A 281 -10.75 21.62 19.54
CA GLY A 281 -11.37 22.68 18.73
C GLY A 281 -11.84 22.24 17.34
N ARG A 282 -12.21 20.95 17.14
CA ARG A 282 -12.78 20.48 15.87
C ARG A 282 -13.96 21.33 15.41
N ASP A 283 -14.81 21.71 16.34
CA ASP A 283 -16.08 22.38 16.03
C ASP A 283 -15.90 23.80 15.48
N ASN A 284 -14.65 24.34 15.56
CA ASN A 284 -14.29 25.59 14.88
C ASN A 284 -14.15 25.43 13.35
N PHE A 285 -14.21 24.21 12.81
CA PHE A 285 -14.02 23.87 11.40
C PHE A 285 -15.26 23.22 10.77
N VAL A 286 -16.39 23.24 11.47
CA VAL A 286 -17.69 22.68 10.99
C VAL A 286 -18.54 23.79 10.37
#